data_9b1424ad3e8dafa0a91b9aa52a6bc569
#
_entry.id   9b1424ad3e8dafa0a91b9aa52a6bc569
#
_cell.length_a   1.000
_cell.length_b   1.000
_cell.length_c   1.000
_cell.angle_alpha   90.00
_cell.angle_beta   90.00
_cell.angle_gamma   90.00
#
_symmetry.space_group_name_H-M   'P 1'
#
loop_
_entity.id
_entity.type
_entity.pdbx_description
1 polymer ?
#
loop_
_entity_poly.entity_id
_entity_poly.type
_entity_poly.pdbx_seq_one_letter_code
_entity_poly.pdbx_strand_id
1 'polypeptide(L)'
;TGDKIKIDFRINGGVSGDVIRAGRREIYLNVEGQNAIDYVDLIKNGECIARLNGPHRAAAPSDDVIRTKIKVNFGWNREEEYVHWQGQLRLTDGTIDDMQTCFRGAAFTSPQPGETEFHTRVNRVVGRDARHVELDMYSSKNPNVMTPAMQGVVLDVTASRTAKLVAEFNGHTYEHPIAELLEG
;
A
#
# COMPACT_ATOMS: atom_id res chain seq x y z
N THR A 1 15.34 -1.09 -15.79
CA THR A 1 14.94 -1.87 -14.62
C THR A 1 15.39 -3.29 -14.83
N GLY A 2 16.37 -3.74 -14.05
CA GLY A 2 17.13 -4.95 -14.36
C GLY A 2 16.72 -6.19 -13.58
N ASP A 3 15.55 -6.23 -12.93
CA ASP A 3 15.13 -7.44 -12.24
C ASP A 3 14.54 -8.45 -13.23
N LYS A 4 15.08 -9.66 -13.24
CA LYS A 4 14.58 -10.74 -14.08
C LYS A 4 13.50 -11.48 -13.30
N ILE A 5 12.23 -11.19 -13.61
CA ILE A 5 11.09 -11.87 -13.03
C ILE A 5 10.64 -12.97 -14.01
N LYS A 6 10.58 -14.20 -13.52
CA LYS A 6 10.05 -15.34 -14.25
C LYS A 6 8.70 -15.72 -13.66
N ILE A 7 7.70 -15.86 -14.52
CA ILE A 7 6.33 -16.19 -14.13
C ILE A 7 5.91 -17.47 -14.86
N ASP A 8 5.51 -18.49 -14.11
CA ASP A 8 4.78 -19.66 -14.62
C ASP A 8 3.32 -19.56 -14.13
N PHE A 9 2.44 -19.16 -15.04
CA PHE A 9 1.02 -19.01 -14.77
C PHE A 9 0.22 -19.96 -15.63
N ARG A 10 -0.62 -20.78 -14.98
CA ARG A 10 -1.46 -21.79 -15.66
C ARG A 10 -2.86 -21.78 -15.10
N ILE A 11 -3.83 -22.03 -15.99
CA ILE A 11 -5.23 -22.27 -15.61
C ILE A 11 -5.63 -23.65 -16.10
N ASN A 12 -6.02 -24.56 -15.19
CA ASN A 12 -6.33 -25.96 -15.51
C ASN A 12 -5.23 -26.64 -16.37
N GLY A 13 -3.96 -26.31 -16.09
CA GLY A 13 -2.82 -26.82 -16.85
C GLY A 13 -2.49 -26.11 -18.15
N GLY A 14 -3.41 -25.29 -18.69
CA GLY A 14 -3.17 -24.50 -19.90
C GLY A 14 -2.35 -23.24 -19.64
N VAL A 15 -1.61 -22.80 -20.66
CA VAL A 15 -0.70 -21.66 -20.63
C VAL A 15 -1.28 -20.43 -21.32
N SER A 16 -0.58 -19.31 -21.26
CA SER A 16 -0.97 -18.06 -21.95
C SER A 16 -1.16 -18.29 -23.46
N GLY A 17 -2.32 -17.91 -23.98
CA GLY A 17 -2.73 -18.12 -25.38
C GLY A 17 -3.72 -19.29 -25.57
N ASP A 18 -3.83 -20.18 -24.59
CA ASP A 18 -4.80 -21.30 -24.67
C ASP A 18 -6.24 -20.82 -24.42
N VAL A 19 -7.18 -21.48 -25.10
CA VAL A 19 -8.62 -21.30 -24.86
C VAL A 19 -9.12 -22.43 -23.98
N ILE A 20 -9.44 -22.12 -22.72
CA ILE A 20 -9.88 -23.08 -21.73
C ILE A 20 -11.38 -22.94 -21.49
N ARG A 21 -12.13 -24.04 -21.66
CA ARG A 21 -13.56 -24.13 -21.35
C ARG A 21 -13.74 -25.04 -20.13
N ALA A 22 -13.89 -24.45 -18.95
CA ALA A 22 -14.10 -25.17 -17.70
C ALA A 22 -15.06 -24.41 -16.78
N GLY A 23 -15.92 -25.14 -16.07
CA GLY A 23 -16.81 -24.56 -15.06
C GLY A 23 -16.04 -24.12 -13.80
N ARG A 24 -15.03 -24.88 -13.39
CA ARG A 24 -14.11 -24.55 -12.29
C ARG A 24 -12.75 -24.20 -12.88
N ARG A 25 -12.14 -23.15 -12.36
CA ARG A 25 -10.78 -22.75 -12.72
C ARG A 25 -9.85 -23.03 -11.57
N GLU A 26 -8.85 -23.84 -11.84
CA GLU A 26 -7.73 -24.11 -10.95
C GLU A 26 -6.52 -23.33 -11.47
N ILE A 27 -6.00 -22.44 -10.62
CA ILE A 27 -4.93 -21.51 -10.98
C ILE A 27 -3.65 -22.01 -10.32
N TYR A 28 -2.62 -22.22 -11.13
CA TYR A 28 -1.25 -22.44 -10.68
C TYR A 28 -0.42 -21.19 -10.99
N LEU A 29 0.31 -20.72 -9.99
CA LEU A 29 1.19 -19.57 -10.12
C LEU A 29 2.51 -19.83 -9.43
N ASN A 30 3.63 -19.70 -10.17
CA ASN A 30 4.97 -19.63 -9.61
C ASN A 30 5.67 -18.38 -10.14
N VAL A 31 6.22 -17.57 -9.23
CA VAL A 31 6.92 -16.33 -9.55
C VAL A 31 8.29 -16.35 -8.90
N GLU A 32 9.32 -16.21 -9.73
CA GLU A 32 10.73 -16.18 -9.31
C GLU A 32 11.31 -14.81 -9.68
N GLY A 33 11.87 -14.09 -8.70
CA GLY A 33 12.59 -12.83 -8.89
C GLY A 33 14.04 -12.95 -8.44
N GLN A 34 14.91 -12.03 -8.86
CA GLN A 34 16.28 -11.92 -8.33
C GLN A 34 16.29 -11.33 -6.92
N ASN A 35 15.29 -10.53 -6.59
CA ASN A 35 15.05 -9.96 -5.27
C ASN A 35 13.75 -10.50 -4.69
N ALA A 36 13.50 -10.16 -3.42
CA ALA A 36 12.26 -10.50 -2.75
C ALA A 36 11.06 -9.92 -3.53
N ILE A 37 10.04 -10.74 -3.74
CA ILE A 37 8.78 -10.33 -4.37
C ILE A 37 7.90 -9.79 -3.26
N ASP A 38 7.44 -8.57 -3.41
CA ASP A 38 6.59 -7.88 -2.43
C ASP A 38 5.19 -8.50 -2.44
N TYR A 39 4.56 -8.51 -3.61
CA TYR A 39 3.26 -9.16 -3.80
C TYR A 39 3.04 -9.55 -5.27
N VAL A 40 2.06 -10.40 -5.49
CA VAL A 40 1.56 -10.76 -6.81
C VAL A 40 0.05 -10.55 -6.85
N ASP A 41 -0.42 -9.71 -7.77
CA ASP A 41 -1.85 -9.49 -7.99
C ASP A 41 -2.37 -10.39 -9.10
N LEU A 42 -3.47 -11.08 -8.81
CA LEU A 42 -4.25 -11.78 -9.82
C LEU A 42 -5.37 -10.85 -10.31
N ILE A 43 -5.25 -10.41 -11.57
CA ILE A 43 -6.18 -9.45 -12.17
C ILE A 43 -7.07 -10.18 -13.18
N LYS A 44 -8.37 -9.98 -13.08
CA LYS A 44 -9.36 -10.48 -14.02
C LYS A 44 -10.28 -9.34 -14.47
N ASN A 45 -10.35 -9.11 -15.78
CA ASN A 45 -11.20 -8.05 -16.37
C ASN A 45 -10.93 -6.66 -15.75
N GLY A 46 -9.68 -6.37 -15.39
CA GLY A 46 -9.30 -5.10 -14.77
C GLY A 46 -9.51 -5.01 -13.25
N GLU A 47 -10.04 -6.05 -12.63
CA GLU A 47 -10.23 -6.13 -11.18
C GLU A 47 -9.21 -7.06 -10.52
N CYS A 48 -8.62 -6.64 -9.42
CA CYS A 48 -7.78 -7.50 -8.58
C CYS A 48 -8.69 -8.48 -7.82
N ILE A 49 -8.62 -9.77 -8.18
CA ILE A 49 -9.45 -10.82 -7.57
C ILE A 49 -8.72 -11.57 -6.45
N ALA A 50 -7.40 -11.46 -6.38
CA ALA A 50 -6.59 -11.99 -5.29
C ALA A 50 -5.25 -11.25 -5.24
N ARG A 51 -4.73 -11.05 -4.05
CA ARG A 51 -3.37 -10.60 -3.79
C ARG A 51 -2.64 -11.67 -2.97
N LEU A 52 -1.48 -12.08 -3.44
CA LEU A 52 -0.60 -13.01 -2.75
C LEU A 52 0.63 -12.23 -2.34
N ASN A 53 0.86 -12.08 -1.06
CA ASN A 53 2.07 -11.46 -0.55
C ASN A 53 3.24 -12.42 -0.72
N GLY A 54 4.41 -11.87 -1.06
CA GLY A 54 5.63 -12.63 -1.13
C GLY A 54 5.95 -13.26 0.24
N PRO A 55 6.87 -14.23 0.29
CA PRO A 55 7.33 -14.80 1.54
C PRO A 55 8.18 -13.76 2.28
N HIS A 56 7.55 -12.67 2.73
CA HIS A 56 8.11 -11.97 3.86
C HIS A 56 8.31 -13.02 4.94
N ARG A 57 9.37 -12.92 5.70
CA ARG A 57 9.52 -13.72 6.91
C ARG A 57 8.30 -13.40 7.79
N ALA A 58 7.20 -14.04 7.45
CA ALA A 58 6.02 -13.98 8.29
C ALA A 58 6.51 -14.39 9.67
N ALA A 59 6.26 -13.55 10.64
CA ALA A 59 6.47 -13.90 12.03
C ALA A 59 5.87 -15.30 12.22
N ALA A 60 6.63 -16.23 12.77
CA ALA A 60 6.10 -17.57 12.98
C ALA A 60 4.76 -17.45 13.70
N PRO A 61 3.77 -18.30 13.43
CA PRO A 61 2.48 -18.24 14.10
C PRO A 61 2.57 -18.23 15.62
N SER A 62 3.69 -18.72 16.17
CA SER A 62 4.01 -18.77 17.61
C SER A 62 4.64 -17.48 18.17
N ASP A 63 5.03 -16.53 17.32
CA ASP A 63 5.70 -15.34 17.81
C ASP A 63 4.69 -14.36 18.43
N ASP A 64 4.86 -14.00 19.70
CA ASP A 64 4.03 -13.02 20.39
C ASP A 64 4.34 -11.59 19.91
N VAL A 65 5.55 -11.36 19.41
CA VAL A 65 6.03 -10.08 18.90
C VAL A 65 6.29 -10.17 17.40
N ILE A 66 5.67 -9.28 16.66
CA ILE A 66 5.79 -9.15 15.22
C ILE A 66 6.68 -7.95 14.91
N ARG A 67 7.65 -8.15 14.00
CA ARG A 67 8.40 -7.06 13.36
C ARG A 67 8.07 -7.05 11.89
N THR A 68 7.50 -5.95 11.41
CA THR A 68 7.07 -5.86 10.01
C THR A 68 7.10 -4.43 9.51
N LYS A 69 6.95 -4.29 8.19
CA LYS A 69 6.74 -3.00 7.52
C LYS A 69 5.28 -2.90 7.07
N ILE A 70 4.64 -1.82 7.44
CA ILE A 70 3.27 -1.55 7.03
C ILE A 70 3.27 -0.34 6.12
N LYS A 71 2.79 -0.50 4.90
CA LYS A 71 2.58 0.60 3.98
C LYS A 71 1.14 1.07 4.06
N VAL A 72 0.96 2.34 4.35
CA VAL A 72 -0.34 3.00 4.35
C VAL A 72 -0.40 3.96 3.18
N ASN A 73 -1.39 3.80 2.31
CA ASN A 73 -1.64 4.67 1.17
C ASN A 73 -2.91 5.49 1.40
N PHE A 74 -2.85 6.75 1.01
CA PHE A 74 -3.94 7.72 1.15
C PHE A 74 -4.34 8.28 -0.21
N GLY A 75 -5.63 8.35 -0.42
CA GLY A 75 -6.22 8.99 -1.58
C GLY A 75 -6.29 8.07 -2.79
N TRP A 76 -7.23 8.19 -3.50
CA TRP A 76 -7.53 8.04 -4.90
C TRP A 76 -8.77 8.89 -5.09
N ASN A 77 -8.58 10.06 -5.69
CA ASN A 77 -9.68 10.97 -5.89
C ASN A 77 -10.05 11.05 -7.37
N ARG A 78 -11.32 10.86 -7.69
CA ARG A 78 -11.85 10.98 -9.05
C ARG A 78 -12.60 12.27 -9.29
N GLU A 79 -13.17 12.86 -8.26
CA GLU A 79 -14.16 13.93 -8.37
C GLU A 79 -13.57 15.31 -8.03
N GLU A 80 -12.74 15.37 -7.00
CA GLU A 80 -12.15 16.63 -6.55
C GLU A 80 -10.74 16.81 -7.09
N GLU A 81 -10.33 18.05 -7.32
CA GLU A 81 -8.99 18.34 -7.81
C GLU A 81 -7.92 17.95 -6.77
N TYR A 82 -8.21 18.19 -5.49
CA TYR A 82 -7.37 17.80 -4.36
C TYR A 82 -8.21 17.36 -3.17
N VAL A 83 -7.68 16.37 -2.44
CA VAL A 83 -8.18 16.02 -1.11
C VAL A 83 -7.10 16.36 -0.08
N HIS A 84 -7.46 17.15 0.91
CA HIS A 84 -6.63 17.42 2.06
C HIS A 84 -6.83 16.34 3.13
N TRP A 85 -5.77 15.61 3.44
CA TRP A 85 -5.76 14.56 4.44
C TRP A 85 -5.10 15.07 5.70
N GLN A 86 -5.86 15.20 6.78
CA GLN A 86 -5.35 15.54 8.10
C GLN A 86 -5.71 14.45 9.09
N GLY A 87 -4.73 13.93 9.82
CA GLY A 87 -4.99 12.88 10.78
C GLY A 87 -3.74 12.18 11.26
N GLN A 88 -3.95 11.00 11.82
CA GLN A 88 -2.91 10.27 12.50
C GLN A 88 -2.96 8.77 12.25
N LEU A 89 -1.80 8.14 12.39
CA LEU A 89 -1.61 6.70 12.50
C LEU A 89 -1.14 6.39 13.91
N ARG A 90 -1.75 5.41 14.57
CA ARG A 90 -1.41 5.04 15.94
C ARG A 90 -1.39 3.52 16.12
N LEU A 91 -0.38 3.02 16.82
CA LEU A 91 -0.36 1.65 17.31
C LEU A 91 -1.01 1.57 18.70
N THR A 92 -1.86 0.59 18.92
CA THR A 92 -2.46 0.35 20.25
C THR A 92 -1.46 -0.24 21.22
N ASP A 93 -0.45 -0.98 20.71
CA ASP A 93 0.65 -1.56 21.45
C ASP A 93 1.89 -1.70 20.57
N GLY A 94 3.10 -1.72 21.18
CA GLY A 94 4.36 -1.79 20.44
C GLY A 94 4.97 -0.44 20.10
N THR A 95 5.83 -0.40 19.10
CA THR A 95 6.59 0.78 18.67
C THR A 95 6.61 0.94 17.16
N ILE A 96 6.64 2.17 16.70
CA ILE A 96 7.00 2.57 15.34
C ILE A 96 8.50 2.87 15.37
N ASP A 97 9.30 1.90 14.93
CA ASP A 97 10.75 1.93 15.04
C ASP A 97 11.34 2.92 14.03
N ASP A 98 10.82 2.89 12.78
CA ASP A 98 11.20 3.81 11.73
C ASP A 98 10.01 4.15 10.82
N MET A 99 10.15 5.21 10.04
CA MET A 99 9.16 5.65 9.09
C MET A 99 9.82 6.25 7.85
N GLN A 100 9.31 5.86 6.69
CA GLN A 100 9.67 6.44 5.41
C GLN A 100 8.45 7.09 4.77
N THR A 101 8.60 8.33 4.31
CA THR A 101 7.57 9.00 3.53
C THR A 101 7.66 8.58 2.07
N CYS A 102 6.52 8.22 1.48
CA CYS A 102 6.36 7.98 0.05
C CYS A 102 5.55 9.12 -0.57
N PHE A 103 5.83 10.35 -0.17
CA PHE A 103 5.13 11.52 -0.66
C PHE A 103 5.51 11.80 -2.10
N ARG A 104 4.50 12.09 -2.89
CA ARG A 104 4.66 12.52 -4.27
C ARG A 104 4.32 14.00 -4.35
N GLY A 105 5.12 14.74 -5.08
CA GLY A 105 4.82 16.13 -5.42
C GLY A 105 3.66 16.23 -6.41
N ALA A 106 3.25 17.45 -6.68
CA ALA A 106 2.32 17.73 -7.76
C ALA A 106 2.88 17.20 -9.09
N ALA A 107 1.99 16.85 -10.02
CA ALA A 107 2.36 16.34 -11.33
C ALA A 107 3.14 17.35 -12.19
N PHE A 108 3.33 18.57 -11.72
CA PHE A 108 3.98 19.68 -12.43
C PHE A 108 5.33 19.98 -11.80
N THR A 109 6.30 20.19 -12.66
CA THR A 109 7.64 20.63 -12.27
C THR A 109 7.74 22.15 -12.07
N SER A 110 6.71 22.89 -12.52
CA SER A 110 6.62 24.34 -12.35
C SER A 110 5.17 24.80 -12.23
N PRO A 111 4.88 25.88 -11.50
CA PRO A 111 3.55 26.45 -11.40
C PRO A 111 3.03 26.85 -12.78
N GLN A 112 1.72 26.65 -12.99
CA GLN A 112 1.06 27.13 -14.20
C GLN A 112 0.68 28.61 -14.01
N PRO A 113 0.57 29.41 -15.11
CA PRO A 113 0.09 30.77 -15.02
C PRO A 113 -1.29 30.82 -14.33
N GLY A 114 -1.42 31.64 -13.31
CA GLY A 114 -2.65 31.77 -12.51
C GLY A 114 -2.77 30.82 -11.32
N GLU A 115 -1.85 29.88 -11.13
CA GLU A 115 -1.80 28.96 -9.99
C GLU A 115 -1.15 29.64 -8.78
N THR A 116 -1.98 30.15 -7.87
CA THR A 116 -1.51 30.93 -6.71
C THR A 116 -1.26 30.07 -5.47
N GLU A 117 -1.76 28.83 -5.43
CA GLU A 117 -1.72 27.96 -4.25
C GLU A 117 -0.76 26.78 -4.36
N PHE A 118 -0.02 26.66 -5.44
CA PHE A 118 0.87 25.52 -5.71
C PHE A 118 1.85 25.23 -4.56
N HIS A 119 2.44 26.26 -3.98
CA HIS A 119 3.44 26.15 -2.92
C HIS A 119 2.86 26.03 -1.51
N THR A 120 1.54 26.11 -1.35
CA THR A 120 0.87 25.95 -0.05
C THR A 120 0.47 24.50 0.24
N ARG A 121 0.46 23.63 -0.78
CA ARG A 121 0.11 22.20 -0.65
C ARG A 121 1.36 21.37 -0.43
N VAL A 122 1.80 21.32 0.80
CA VAL A 122 3.01 20.59 1.20
C VAL A 122 2.62 19.36 2.01
N ASN A 123 3.07 18.19 1.57
CA ASN A 123 2.93 16.96 2.34
C ASN A 123 3.97 16.94 3.45
N ARG A 124 3.55 16.71 4.68
CA ARG A 124 4.44 16.75 5.84
C ARG A 124 4.02 15.79 6.95
N VAL A 125 5.01 15.39 7.70
CA VAL A 125 4.84 14.78 9.02
C VAL A 125 4.76 15.91 10.02
N VAL A 126 3.63 16.04 10.71
CA VAL A 126 3.39 17.13 11.69
C VAL A 126 4.00 16.76 13.03
N GLY A 127 3.86 15.51 13.45
CA GLY A 127 4.38 14.99 14.69
C GLY A 127 4.65 13.49 14.62
N ARG A 128 5.58 13.04 15.47
CA ARG A 128 5.88 11.62 15.59
C ARG A 128 6.39 11.33 17.01
N ASP A 129 5.92 10.20 17.55
CA ASP A 129 6.49 9.56 18.73
C ASP A 129 6.63 8.04 18.52
N ALA A 130 6.89 7.29 19.58
CA ALA A 130 7.10 5.85 19.52
C ALA A 130 5.86 5.05 19.04
N ARG A 131 4.67 5.62 19.11
CA ARG A 131 3.42 4.91 18.76
C ARG A 131 2.50 5.69 17.82
N HIS A 132 2.88 6.89 17.48
CA HIS A 132 2.00 7.84 16.82
C HIS A 132 2.74 8.60 15.73
N VAL A 133 2.05 8.82 14.61
CA VAL A 133 2.49 9.66 13.49
C VAL A 133 1.33 10.54 13.07
N GLU A 134 1.53 11.84 13.09
CA GLU A 134 0.56 12.83 12.62
C GLU A 134 0.98 13.34 11.24
N LEU A 135 0.02 13.36 10.32
CA LEU A 135 0.24 13.65 8.91
C LEU A 135 -0.70 14.75 8.41
N ASP A 136 -0.17 15.59 7.54
CA ASP A 136 -0.88 16.61 6.79
C ASP A 136 -0.47 16.48 5.32
N MET A 137 -1.40 16.02 4.46
CA MET A 137 -1.08 15.61 3.10
C MET A 137 -2.16 16.00 2.12
N TYR A 138 -1.78 16.11 0.86
CA TYR A 138 -2.70 16.37 -0.25
C TYR A 138 -2.57 15.28 -1.30
N SER A 139 -3.68 14.65 -1.67
CA SER A 139 -3.73 13.80 -2.86
C SER A 139 -4.42 14.58 -3.99
N SER A 140 -3.90 14.45 -5.19
CA SER A 140 -4.46 15.08 -6.37
C SER A 140 -5.44 14.17 -7.11
N LYS A 141 -6.33 14.77 -7.91
CA LYS A 141 -7.13 14.05 -8.88
C LYS A 141 -6.21 13.28 -9.81
N ASN A 142 -6.51 12.00 -10.01
CA ASN A 142 -5.81 11.21 -10.98
C ASN A 142 -6.62 11.11 -12.28
N PRO A 143 -6.36 11.92 -13.29
CA PRO A 143 -7.01 11.81 -14.58
C PRO A 143 -6.53 10.59 -15.38
N ASN A 144 -5.40 9.99 -14.96
CA ASN A 144 -4.76 8.90 -15.65
C ASN A 144 -4.55 7.72 -14.69
N VAL A 145 -5.20 6.59 -14.98
CA VAL A 145 -5.04 5.33 -14.21
C VAL A 145 -3.60 4.80 -14.14
N MET A 146 -2.71 5.31 -14.97
CA MET A 146 -1.30 4.91 -15.02
C MET A 146 -0.43 5.57 -13.95
N THR A 147 -0.89 6.66 -13.33
CA THR A 147 -0.09 7.39 -12.35
C THR A 147 -0.89 7.54 -11.05
N PRO A 148 -0.62 6.73 -10.04
CA PRO A 148 -1.34 6.85 -8.77
C PRO A 148 -1.06 8.21 -8.12
N ALA A 149 -2.12 8.96 -7.85
CA ALA A 149 -2.09 10.24 -7.13
C ALA A 149 -2.12 10.06 -5.60
N MET A 150 -1.78 8.87 -5.14
CA MET A 150 -1.76 8.54 -3.72
C MET A 150 -0.52 9.06 -3.03
N GLN A 151 -0.69 9.51 -1.80
CA GLN A 151 0.39 9.70 -0.84
C GLN A 151 0.56 8.44 0.00
N GLY A 152 1.70 8.26 0.63
CA GLY A 152 1.91 7.09 1.46
C GLY A 152 3.01 7.27 2.49
N VAL A 153 2.98 6.39 3.46
CA VAL A 153 4.07 6.18 4.43
C VAL A 153 4.31 4.69 4.60
N VAL A 154 5.55 4.34 4.88
CA VAL A 154 5.95 2.99 5.30
C VAL A 154 6.39 3.09 6.74
N LEU A 155 5.76 2.32 7.61
CA LEU A 155 6.08 2.22 9.03
C LEU A 155 6.83 0.92 9.28
N ASP A 156 8.01 0.99 9.90
CA ASP A 156 8.66 -0.16 10.50
C ASP A 156 8.13 -0.30 11.92
N VAL A 157 7.51 -1.43 12.23
CA VAL A 157 6.82 -1.63 13.50
C VAL A 157 7.30 -2.89 14.22
N THR A 158 7.38 -2.78 15.52
CA THR A 158 7.53 -3.91 16.45
C THR A 158 6.33 -3.90 17.38
N ALA A 159 5.45 -4.89 17.29
CA ALA A 159 4.18 -4.89 18.00
C ALA A 159 3.75 -6.29 18.42
N SER A 160 2.84 -6.41 19.40
CA SER A 160 2.21 -7.68 19.72
C SER A 160 1.27 -8.13 18.59
N ARG A 161 0.98 -9.43 18.50
CA ARG A 161 0.00 -9.95 17.50
C ARG A 161 -1.39 -9.35 17.66
N THR A 162 -1.75 -8.97 18.88
CA THR A 162 -3.05 -8.38 19.19
C THR A 162 -3.10 -6.87 19.02
N ALA A 163 -1.96 -6.24 18.74
CA ALA A 163 -1.90 -4.82 18.46
C ALA A 163 -2.68 -4.47 17.20
N LYS A 164 -3.21 -3.27 17.15
CA LYS A 164 -3.88 -2.72 15.98
C LYS A 164 -3.16 -1.48 15.47
N LEU A 165 -3.13 -1.33 14.16
CA LEU A 165 -2.90 -0.04 13.53
C LEU A 165 -4.24 0.69 13.42
N VAL A 166 -4.33 1.87 14.01
CA VAL A 166 -5.49 2.76 13.95
C VAL A 166 -5.15 3.94 13.07
N ALA A 167 -5.94 4.18 12.05
CA ALA A 167 -5.83 5.32 11.16
C ALA A 167 -7.05 6.22 11.33
N GLU A 168 -6.83 7.46 11.73
CA GLU A 168 -7.86 8.46 11.96
C GLU A 168 -7.61 9.64 11.04
N PHE A 169 -8.40 9.77 9.97
CA PHE A 169 -8.25 10.83 8.98
C PHE A 169 -9.58 11.42 8.58
N ASN A 170 -9.66 12.74 8.52
CA ASN A 170 -10.83 13.50 8.06
C ASN A 170 -12.13 13.07 8.76
N GLY A 171 -12.06 12.72 10.05
CA GLY A 171 -13.22 12.27 10.84
C GLY A 171 -13.61 10.80 10.65
N HIS A 172 -12.85 10.04 9.88
CA HIS A 172 -13.03 8.58 9.74
C HIS A 172 -11.95 7.82 10.50
N THR A 173 -12.35 6.70 11.09
CA THR A 173 -11.44 5.81 11.84
C THR A 173 -11.45 4.41 11.21
N TYR A 174 -10.27 3.87 10.98
CA TYR A 174 -10.03 2.52 10.48
C TYR A 174 -9.10 1.80 11.45
N GLU A 175 -9.45 0.58 11.81
CA GLU A 175 -8.64 -0.26 12.70
C GLU A 175 -8.34 -1.59 12.02
N HIS A 176 -7.06 -1.97 11.99
CA HIS A 176 -6.62 -3.25 11.46
C HIS A 176 -5.68 -3.94 12.44
N PRO A 177 -5.99 -5.17 12.88
CA PRO A 177 -5.06 -5.99 13.63
C PRO A 177 -3.76 -6.20 12.85
N ILE A 178 -2.62 -6.08 13.53
CA ILE A 178 -1.32 -6.30 12.88
C ILE A 178 -1.22 -7.71 12.29
N ALA A 179 -1.79 -8.70 12.97
CA ALA A 179 -1.80 -10.07 12.48
C ALA A 179 -2.52 -10.22 11.13
N GLU A 180 -3.65 -9.53 10.93
CA GLU A 180 -4.40 -9.56 9.67
C GLU A 180 -3.63 -8.88 8.52
N LEU A 181 -2.86 -7.83 8.81
CA LEU A 181 -2.05 -7.14 7.82
C LEU A 181 -0.88 -8.00 7.30
N LEU A 182 -0.54 -9.10 7.97
CA LEU A 182 0.48 -10.05 7.51
C LEU A 182 -0.07 -11.10 6.56
N GLU A 183 -1.37 -11.35 6.63
CA GLU A 183 -2.03 -12.37 5.81
C GLU A 183 -2.46 -11.83 4.43
N GLY A 184 -2.52 -10.49 4.25
CA GLY A 184 -2.75 -9.78 2.98
C GLY A 184 -4.20 -9.55 2.66
#